data_05448adc32a89e2ab3d51c4e1492b56a
#
_entry.id   05448adc32a89e2ab3d51c4e1492b56a
#
_cell.length_a   1.000
_cell.length_b   1.000
_cell.length_c   1.000
_cell.angle_alpha   90.00
_cell.angle_beta   90.00
_cell.angle_gamma   90.00
#
_symmetry.space_group_name_H-M   'P 1'
#
loop_
_entity.id
_entity.type
_entity.pdbx_description
1 polymer ?
#
loop_
_entity_poly.entity_id
_entity_poly.type
_entity_poly.pdbx_seq_one_letter_code
_entity_poly.pdbx_strand_id
1 'polypeptide(L)'
;CIRDRGIVANIASVLSMTLGCRVSNIVSHDVYDKQGERHLGITQLPIPILGASQEKIKELRNYFHSLEIEDLVLVDFSTIAQQSRTYDEYEREMYSANEDDLHYVGIGICAEKKAINKATGSLSLIR
;
A
#
# COMPACT_ATOMS: atom_id res chain seq x y z
N CYS A 1 -1.78 -1.56 21.03
CA CYS A 1 -3.22 -1.61 21.31
C CYS A 1 -3.96 -2.37 20.22
N ILE A 2 -5.03 -3.11 20.56
CA ILE A 2 -5.83 -3.89 19.58
C ILE A 2 -6.41 -2.96 18.50
N ARG A 3 -6.84 -1.77 18.88
CA ARG A 3 -7.37 -0.76 17.97
C ARG A 3 -6.32 -0.34 16.92
N ASP A 4 -5.09 -0.15 17.34
CA ASP A 4 -4.00 0.25 16.45
C ASP A 4 -3.68 -0.86 15.45
N ARG A 5 -3.74 -2.12 15.87
CA ARG A 5 -3.55 -3.28 14.99
C ARG A 5 -4.66 -3.37 13.94
N GLY A 6 -5.91 -3.09 14.32
CA GLY A 6 -7.03 -3.03 13.39
C GLY A 6 -6.86 -1.95 12.33
N ILE A 7 -6.39 -0.77 12.71
CA ILE A 7 -6.10 0.34 11.80
C ILE A 7 -5.00 -0.06 10.82
N VAL A 8 -3.89 -0.61 11.30
CA VAL A 8 -2.79 -1.08 10.45
C VAL A 8 -3.26 -2.15 9.46
N ALA A 9 -4.05 -3.12 9.94
CA ALA A 9 -4.60 -4.17 9.09
C ALA A 9 -5.52 -3.61 8.00
N ASN A 10 -6.36 -2.62 8.34
CA ASN A 10 -7.22 -1.96 7.36
C ASN A 10 -6.40 -1.21 6.29
N ILE A 11 -5.42 -0.42 6.71
CA ILE A 11 -4.53 0.31 5.80
C ILE A 11 -3.82 -0.67 4.86
N ALA A 12 -3.22 -1.71 5.40
CA ALA A 12 -2.53 -2.73 4.62
C ALA A 12 -3.47 -3.42 3.61
N SER A 13 -4.70 -3.73 4.01
CA SER A 13 -5.71 -4.34 3.14
C SER A 13 -6.09 -3.43 1.97
N VAL A 14 -6.34 -2.15 2.23
CA VAL A 14 -6.70 -1.17 1.19
C VAL A 14 -5.56 -1.03 0.17
N LEU A 15 -4.35 -0.86 0.65
CA LEU A 15 -3.16 -0.71 -0.21
C LEU A 15 -2.88 -1.99 -1.02
N SER A 16 -3.00 -3.16 -0.39
CA SER A 16 -2.77 -4.45 -1.04
C SER A 16 -3.80 -4.74 -2.14
N MET A 17 -5.05 -4.34 -1.97
CA MET A 17 -6.07 -4.49 -3.01
C MET A 17 -5.67 -3.72 -4.28
N THR A 18 -5.24 -2.48 -4.15
CA THR A 18 -4.80 -1.68 -5.30
C THR A 18 -3.55 -2.27 -5.95
N LEU A 19 -2.57 -2.69 -5.16
CA LEU A 19 -1.38 -3.36 -5.70
C LEU A 19 -1.74 -4.64 -6.44
N GLY A 20 -2.63 -5.45 -5.89
CA GLY A 20 -3.12 -6.68 -6.52
C GLY A 20 -3.80 -6.45 -7.86
N CYS A 21 -4.51 -5.33 -8.02
CA CYS A 21 -5.16 -4.95 -9.27
C CYS A 21 -4.19 -4.34 -10.30
N ARG A 22 -3.13 -3.68 -9.85
CA ARG A 22 -2.24 -2.90 -10.72
C ARG A 22 -0.94 -3.62 -11.09
N VAL A 23 -0.51 -4.56 -10.26
CA VAL A 23 0.72 -5.34 -10.51
C VAL A 23 0.36 -6.66 -11.16
N SER A 24 0.80 -6.87 -12.39
CA SER A 24 0.55 -8.10 -13.13
C SER A 24 1.22 -9.28 -12.46
N ASN A 25 0.53 -10.42 -12.42
CA ASN A 25 1.05 -11.69 -11.90
C ASN A 25 1.52 -11.67 -10.43
N ILE A 26 1.06 -10.72 -9.64
CA ILE A 26 1.39 -10.69 -8.20
C ILE A 26 0.70 -11.82 -7.43
N VAL A 27 -0.51 -12.19 -7.85
CA VAL A 27 -1.24 -13.35 -7.33
C VAL A 27 -0.99 -14.55 -8.22
N SER A 28 -0.63 -15.66 -7.60
CA SER A 28 -0.32 -16.89 -8.32
C SER A 28 -1.58 -17.73 -8.61
N HIS A 29 -1.39 -18.88 -9.24
CA HIS A 29 -2.47 -19.80 -9.59
C HIS A 29 -3.08 -20.49 -8.36
N ASP A 30 -4.30 -21.00 -8.53
CA ASP A 30 -4.97 -21.78 -7.50
C ASP A 30 -4.24 -23.10 -7.24
N VAL A 31 -4.34 -23.57 -6.01
CA VAL A 31 -3.74 -24.83 -5.57
C VAL A 31 -4.83 -25.79 -5.07
N TYR A 32 -4.53 -27.07 -5.05
CA TYR A 32 -5.47 -28.10 -4.62
C TYR A 32 -4.85 -28.91 -3.47
N ASP A 33 -5.67 -29.23 -2.49
CA ASP A 33 -5.27 -30.10 -1.40
C ASP A 33 -5.36 -31.59 -1.78
N LYS A 34 -5.05 -32.45 -0.84
CA LYS A 34 -5.06 -33.91 -1.04
C LYS A 34 -6.46 -34.45 -1.39
N GLN A 35 -7.52 -33.82 -0.93
CA GLN A 35 -8.90 -34.18 -1.22
C GLN A 35 -9.43 -33.62 -2.52
N GLY A 36 -8.66 -32.75 -3.20
CA GLY A 36 -9.03 -32.10 -4.44
C GLY A 36 -9.83 -30.82 -4.25
N GLU A 37 -9.89 -30.27 -3.04
CA GLU A 37 -10.49 -28.95 -2.79
C GLU A 37 -9.61 -27.85 -3.35
N ARG A 38 -10.24 -26.89 -4.02
CA ARG A 38 -9.55 -25.75 -4.63
C ARG A 38 -9.35 -24.63 -3.63
N HIS A 39 -8.13 -24.16 -3.52
CA HIS A 39 -7.77 -22.97 -2.78
C HIS A 39 -7.28 -21.89 -3.73
N LEU A 40 -7.85 -20.70 -3.64
CA LEU A 40 -7.50 -19.59 -4.54
C LEU A 40 -6.04 -19.18 -4.35
N GLY A 41 -5.43 -18.78 -5.44
CA GLY A 41 -4.05 -18.28 -5.46
C GLY A 41 -3.87 -17.07 -4.53
N ILE A 42 -2.72 -17.02 -3.90
CA ILE A 42 -2.31 -15.88 -3.06
C ILE A 42 -1.08 -15.21 -3.66
N THR A 43 -0.66 -14.10 -3.07
CA THR A 43 0.54 -13.40 -3.52
C THR A 43 1.76 -14.30 -3.49
N GLN A 44 2.55 -14.26 -4.54
CA GLN A 44 3.86 -14.95 -4.59
C GLN A 44 5.02 -14.08 -4.09
N LEU A 45 4.75 -12.79 -3.83
CA LEU A 45 5.74 -11.87 -3.28
C LEU A 45 5.46 -11.60 -1.81
N PRO A 46 6.50 -11.54 -0.96
CA PRO A 46 6.31 -11.12 0.42
C PRO A 46 5.85 -9.67 0.50
N ILE A 47 4.94 -9.39 1.42
CA ILE A 47 4.43 -8.04 1.67
C ILE A 47 4.86 -7.63 3.08
N PRO A 48 6.08 -7.09 3.25
CA PRO A 48 6.50 -6.58 4.54
C PRO A 48 5.75 -5.29 4.89
N ILE A 49 5.27 -5.19 6.12
CA ILE A 49 4.62 -3.99 6.64
C ILE A 49 5.60 -3.28 7.54
N LEU A 50 6.01 -2.08 7.13
CA LEU A 50 7.01 -1.28 7.79
C LEU A 50 6.37 -0.12 8.55
N GLY A 51 6.91 0.21 9.73
CA GLY A 51 6.48 1.36 10.51
C GLY A 51 7.27 2.61 10.16
N ALA A 52 6.57 3.73 10.00
CA ALA A 52 7.17 5.03 9.78
C ALA A 52 6.30 6.13 10.38
N SER A 53 6.91 7.27 10.69
CA SER A 53 6.15 8.47 11.06
C SER A 53 5.36 9.00 9.87
N GLN A 54 4.34 9.81 10.14
CA GLN A 54 3.51 10.41 9.10
C GLN A 54 4.36 11.29 8.14
N GLU A 55 5.31 12.02 8.68
CA GLU A 55 6.26 12.82 7.90
C GLU A 55 7.12 11.95 6.98
N LYS A 56 7.59 10.81 7.51
CA LYS A 56 8.39 9.86 6.72
C LYS A 56 7.58 9.19 5.63
N ILE A 57 6.32 8.87 5.88
CA ILE A 57 5.41 8.33 4.85
C ILE A 57 5.24 9.34 3.71
N LYS A 58 5.00 10.62 4.02
CA LYS A 58 4.87 11.68 3.02
C LYS A 58 6.16 11.88 2.22
N GLU A 59 7.30 11.89 2.88
CA GLU A 59 8.61 11.96 2.25
C GLU A 59 8.84 10.82 1.26
N LEU A 60 8.57 9.59 1.68
CA LEU A 60 8.70 8.40 0.84
C LEU A 60 7.73 8.43 -0.35
N ARG A 61 6.48 8.80 -0.10
CA ARG A 61 5.48 8.96 -1.17
C ARG A 61 5.97 9.93 -2.23
N ASN A 62 6.42 11.10 -1.83
CA ASN A 62 6.89 12.13 -2.74
C ASN A 62 8.18 11.70 -3.46
N TYR A 63 9.07 11.04 -2.77
CA TYR A 63 10.28 10.48 -3.35
C TYR A 63 9.95 9.48 -4.48
N PHE A 64 9.13 8.46 -4.19
CA PHE A 64 8.77 7.47 -5.20
C PHE A 64 7.91 8.06 -6.34
N HIS A 65 7.05 9.02 -6.03
CA HIS A 65 6.28 9.71 -7.05
C HIS A 65 7.15 10.51 -8.03
N SER A 66 8.27 11.04 -7.56
CA SER A 66 9.22 11.80 -8.39
C SER A 66 10.12 10.91 -9.24
N LEU A 67 10.21 9.61 -8.94
CA LEU A 67 11.05 8.69 -9.72
C LEU A 67 10.34 8.29 -11.01
N GLU A 68 11.02 8.45 -12.12
CA GLU A 68 10.61 7.94 -13.42
C GLU A 68 11.14 6.51 -13.59
N ILE A 69 10.60 5.56 -12.81
CA ILE A 69 10.98 4.16 -12.88
C ILE A 69 9.86 3.41 -13.63
N GLU A 70 10.24 2.71 -14.67
CA GLU A 70 9.36 1.78 -15.37
C GLU A 70 8.89 0.69 -14.38
N ASP A 71 7.63 0.29 -14.50
CA ASP A 71 6.99 -0.73 -13.63
C ASP A 71 6.85 -0.35 -12.14
N LEU A 72 7.09 0.89 -11.76
CA LEU A 72 6.78 1.36 -10.41
C LEU A 72 5.27 1.49 -10.23
N VAL A 73 4.71 0.82 -9.21
CA VAL A 73 3.33 1.04 -8.75
C VAL A 73 3.38 1.62 -7.35
N LEU A 74 2.84 2.80 -7.20
CA LEU A 74 2.73 3.53 -5.95
C LEU A 74 1.26 3.81 -5.68
N VAL A 75 0.75 3.37 -4.55
CA VAL A 75 -0.59 3.70 -4.05
C VAL A 75 -0.45 4.40 -2.72
N ASP A 76 -1.20 5.47 -2.54
CA ASP A 76 -1.29 6.18 -1.26
C ASP A 76 -2.68 6.08 -0.66
N PHE A 77 -2.75 6.13 0.66
CA PHE A 77 -3.99 6.17 1.41
C PHE A 77 -3.93 7.39 2.32
N SER A 78 -4.66 8.43 1.92
CA SER A 78 -4.69 9.71 2.62
C SER A 78 -5.67 9.72 3.79
N THR A 79 -5.53 10.69 4.68
CA THR A 79 -6.52 10.95 5.74
C THR A 79 -7.87 11.33 5.16
N ILE A 80 -7.91 11.98 4.00
CA ILE A 80 -9.15 12.29 3.28
C ILE A 80 -9.88 11.00 2.90
N ALA A 81 -9.16 10.04 2.30
CA ALA A 81 -9.74 8.75 1.95
C ALA A 81 -10.26 8.00 3.18
N GLN A 82 -9.51 8.02 4.27
CA GLN A 82 -9.89 7.36 5.52
C GLN A 82 -11.17 7.94 6.15
N GLN A 83 -11.40 9.24 5.99
CA GLN A 83 -12.54 9.96 6.58
C GLN A 83 -13.77 10.01 5.67
N SER A 84 -13.59 9.80 4.37
CA SER A 84 -14.68 9.86 3.40
C SER A 84 -15.61 8.65 3.53
N ARG A 85 -16.91 8.90 3.42
CA ARG A 85 -17.96 7.85 3.53
C ARG A 85 -18.26 7.18 2.20
N THR A 86 -18.08 7.93 1.10
CA THR A 86 -18.32 7.44 -0.26
C THR A 86 -17.13 7.78 -1.14
N TYR A 87 -17.00 7.06 -2.26
CA TYR A 87 -15.94 7.33 -3.22
C TYR A 87 -16.12 8.72 -3.89
N ASP A 88 -17.35 9.13 -4.15
CA ASP A 88 -17.66 10.46 -4.70
C ASP A 88 -17.24 11.60 -3.75
N GLU A 89 -17.44 11.41 -2.45
CA GLU A 89 -16.95 12.34 -1.43
C GLU A 89 -15.43 12.39 -1.42
N TYR A 90 -14.77 11.24 -1.45
CA TYR A 90 -13.32 11.13 -1.53
C TYR A 90 -12.76 11.88 -2.75
N GLU A 91 -13.31 11.63 -3.91
CA GLU A 91 -12.88 12.26 -5.15
C GLU A 91 -13.02 13.78 -5.09
N ARG A 92 -14.16 14.27 -4.61
CA ARG A 92 -14.43 15.71 -4.47
C ARG A 92 -13.47 16.38 -3.48
N GLU A 93 -13.26 15.78 -2.32
CA GLU A 93 -12.35 16.30 -1.30
C GLU A 93 -10.89 16.31 -1.77
N MET A 94 -10.46 15.25 -2.45
CA MET A 94 -9.12 15.18 -3.04
C MET A 94 -8.92 16.24 -4.12
N TYR A 95 -9.92 16.47 -4.96
CA TYR A 95 -9.86 17.47 -6.02
C TYR A 95 -9.69 18.91 -5.47
N SER A 96 -10.23 19.17 -4.29
CA SER A 96 -10.15 20.48 -3.61
C SER A 96 -8.93 20.64 -2.71
N ALA A 97 -8.19 19.58 -2.45
CA ALA A 97 -7.04 19.61 -1.55
C ALA A 97 -5.77 20.07 -2.27
N ASN A 98 -4.97 20.88 -1.56
CA ASN A 98 -3.61 21.17 -2.00
C ASN A 98 -2.68 20.02 -1.61
N GLU A 99 -1.73 19.70 -2.48
CA GLU A 99 -0.75 18.61 -2.23
C GLU A 99 0.01 18.80 -0.91
N ASP A 100 0.38 20.03 -0.59
CA ASP A 100 1.10 20.36 0.65
C ASP A 100 0.30 20.06 1.91
N ASP A 101 -1.03 20.12 1.83
CA ASP A 101 -1.95 19.87 2.94
C ASP A 101 -2.37 18.39 3.04
N LEU A 102 -1.99 17.57 2.08
CA LEU A 102 -2.29 16.13 2.10
C LEU A 102 -1.42 15.39 3.12
N HIS A 103 -2.08 14.58 3.94
CA HIS A 103 -1.45 13.65 4.88
C HIS A 103 -1.79 12.23 4.51
N TYR A 104 -0.80 11.35 4.63
CA TYR A 104 -0.94 9.94 4.27
C TYR A 104 -0.84 9.06 5.51
N VAL A 105 -1.78 8.13 5.64
CA VAL A 105 -1.77 7.12 6.70
C VAL A 105 -0.97 5.88 6.31
N GLY A 106 -0.75 5.69 5.02
CA GLY A 106 0.07 4.63 4.49
C GLY A 106 0.33 4.75 3.00
N ILE A 107 1.33 4.06 2.53
CA ILE A 107 1.65 3.91 1.10
C ILE A 107 1.97 2.45 0.81
N GLY A 108 1.60 2.00 -0.38
CA GLY A 108 1.98 0.70 -0.92
C GLY A 108 2.86 0.89 -2.16
N ILE A 109 3.93 0.14 -2.24
CA ILE A 109 4.90 0.29 -3.32
C ILE A 109 5.26 -1.08 -3.87
N CYS A 110 5.21 -1.20 -5.18
CA CYS A 110 5.81 -2.31 -5.91
C CYS A 110 6.81 -1.75 -6.92
N ALA A 111 8.06 -2.10 -6.75
CA ALA A 111 9.15 -1.67 -7.60
C ALA A 111 10.31 -2.66 -7.51
N GLU A 112 11.37 -2.40 -8.24
CA GLU A 112 12.59 -3.18 -8.14
C GLU A 112 13.12 -3.21 -6.70
N LYS A 113 13.49 -4.39 -6.23
CA LYS A 113 13.96 -4.65 -4.85
C LYS A 113 15.05 -3.68 -4.39
N LYS A 114 15.99 -3.35 -5.28
CA LYS A 114 17.10 -2.44 -4.98
C LYS A 114 16.61 -1.03 -4.64
N ALA A 115 15.66 -0.52 -5.41
CA ALA A 115 15.07 0.80 -5.18
C ALA A 115 14.31 0.86 -3.85
N ILE A 116 13.53 -0.18 -3.54
CA ILE A 116 12.78 -0.27 -2.28
C ILE A 116 13.74 -0.36 -1.09
N ASN A 117 14.73 -1.24 -1.14
CA ASN A 117 15.69 -1.41 -0.04
C ASN A 117 16.48 -0.14 0.25
N LYS A 118 16.87 0.59 -0.78
CA LYS A 118 17.57 1.87 -0.63
C LYS A 118 16.76 2.90 0.15
N ALA A 119 15.46 2.98 -0.13
CA ALA A 119 14.58 3.97 0.48
C ALA A 119 14.03 3.54 1.85
N THR A 120 13.85 2.24 2.09
CA THR A 120 13.13 1.70 3.26
C THR A 120 14.00 0.85 4.19
N GLY A 121 15.27 0.63 3.88
CA GLY A 121 16.15 -0.29 4.61
C GLY A 121 16.37 0.06 6.09
N SER A 122 16.11 1.30 6.48
CA SER A 122 16.21 1.75 7.88
C SER A 122 14.91 1.60 8.68
N LEU A 123 13.81 1.22 8.02
CA LEU A 123 12.50 1.10 8.67
C LEU A 123 12.33 -0.27 9.31
N SER A 124 11.67 -0.30 10.47
CA SER A 124 11.39 -1.54 11.21
C SER A 124 10.09 -2.19 10.73
N LEU A 125 10.07 -3.52 10.75
CA LEU A 125 8.84 -4.27 10.56
C LEU A 125 7.86 -4.01 11.70
N ILE A 126 6.58 -3.83 11.36
CA ILE A 126 5.49 -3.86 12.33
C ILE A 126 5.24 -5.32 12.70
N ARG A 127 5.33 -5.60 13.99
CA ARG A 127 5.12 -6.94 14.56
C ARG A 127 3.94 -6.99 15.51
#